data_0850a60428790de07969d5c6e0b7a547
#
_entry.id   0850a60428790de07969d5c6e0b7a547
#
_cell.length_a   1.000
_cell.length_b   1.000
_cell.length_c   1.000
_cell.angle_alpha   90.00
_cell.angle_beta   90.00
_cell.angle_gamma   90.00
#
_symmetry.space_group_name_H-M   'P 1'
#
loop_
_entity.id
_entity.type
_entity.pdbx_description
1 polymer ?
#
loop_
_entity_poly.entity_id
_entity_poly.type
_entity_poly.pdbx_seq_one_letter_code
_entity_poly.pdbx_strand_id
1 'polypeptide(L)'
;MYTRIVVGLDGSGLAESALRTGAELAKALNVPLHLVRVADLATVHWGATEASDSYAALSQEMEREKAAATSYLDVMAAPLRDEGLNVTTEVRSGTAARVLLELSTPSDLIVVASHGRHGLERLLLGSVAEEVARKAAGPVLITRAG
;
A
#
# COMPACT_ATOMS: atom_id res chain seq x y z
N MET A 1 11.31 6.39 -19.04
CA MET A 1 10.00 5.72 -19.09
C MET A 1 9.85 4.82 -17.87
N TYR A 2 8.64 4.75 -17.33
CA TYR A 2 8.39 3.93 -16.16
C TYR A 2 8.31 2.45 -16.53
N THR A 3 8.85 1.58 -15.70
CA THR A 3 8.77 0.14 -15.91
C THR A 3 7.60 -0.49 -15.16
N ARG A 4 7.09 0.21 -14.14
CA ARG A 4 6.01 -0.31 -13.30
C ARG A 4 5.38 0.84 -12.50
N ILE A 5 4.10 0.70 -12.18
CA ILE A 5 3.42 1.60 -11.24
C ILE A 5 3.19 0.84 -9.93
N VAL A 6 3.60 1.44 -8.83
CA VAL A 6 3.46 0.86 -7.47
C VAL A 6 2.45 1.67 -6.70
N VAL A 7 1.41 1.02 -6.18
CA VAL A 7 0.37 1.66 -5.38
C VAL A 7 0.33 1.08 -3.97
N GLY A 8 0.50 1.92 -2.98
CA GLY A 8 0.34 1.54 -1.58
C GLY A 8 -1.12 1.65 -1.15
N LEU A 9 -1.65 0.58 -0.56
CA LEU A 9 -3.04 0.49 -0.10
C LEU A 9 -3.09 0.22 1.41
N ASP A 10 -3.94 0.95 2.12
CA ASP A 10 -4.12 0.81 3.57
C ASP A 10 -5.57 0.44 3.97
N GLY A 11 -6.41 0.16 2.98
CA GLY A 11 -7.82 -0.15 3.19
C GLY A 11 -8.74 1.07 3.25
N SER A 12 -8.19 2.28 3.17
CA SER A 12 -8.99 3.51 3.18
C SER A 12 -9.53 3.85 1.79
N GLY A 13 -10.62 4.60 1.75
CA GLY A 13 -11.20 5.10 0.48
C GLY A 13 -10.25 6.02 -0.27
N LEU A 14 -9.39 6.76 0.43
CA LEU A 14 -8.37 7.60 -0.18
C LEU A 14 -7.33 6.77 -0.92
N ALA A 15 -6.86 5.69 -0.31
CA ALA A 15 -5.92 4.79 -0.96
C ALA A 15 -6.54 4.10 -2.18
N GLU A 16 -7.81 3.78 -2.12
CA GLU A 16 -8.54 3.22 -3.26
C GLU A 16 -8.69 4.24 -4.39
N SER A 17 -8.79 5.52 -4.07
CA SER A 17 -8.73 6.60 -5.07
C SER A 17 -7.36 6.66 -5.75
N ALA A 18 -6.28 6.48 -4.97
CA ALA A 18 -4.93 6.39 -5.52
C ALA A 18 -4.78 5.17 -6.44
N LEU A 19 -5.40 4.05 -6.08
CA LEU A 19 -5.44 2.86 -6.93
C LEU A 19 -6.09 3.15 -8.27
N ARG A 20 -7.20 3.86 -8.28
CA ARG A 20 -7.90 4.21 -9.53
C ARG A 20 -6.97 5.01 -10.44
N THR A 21 -6.33 6.04 -9.91
CA THR A 21 -5.37 6.85 -10.66
C THR A 21 -4.19 6.00 -11.17
N GLY A 22 -3.63 5.15 -10.30
CA GLY A 22 -2.54 4.25 -10.69
C GLY A 22 -2.92 3.29 -11.80
N ALA A 23 -4.14 2.75 -11.74
CA ALA A 23 -4.64 1.83 -12.76
C ALA A 23 -4.85 2.54 -14.11
N GLU A 24 -5.40 3.74 -14.10
CA GLU A 24 -5.55 4.55 -15.30
C GLU A 24 -4.19 4.84 -15.96
N LEU A 25 -3.20 5.20 -15.16
CA LEU A 25 -1.85 5.42 -15.66
C LEU A 25 -1.19 4.15 -16.18
N ALA A 26 -1.34 3.03 -15.48
CA ALA A 26 -0.79 1.75 -15.92
C ALA A 26 -1.36 1.34 -17.29
N LYS A 27 -2.66 1.56 -17.47
CA LYS A 27 -3.34 1.30 -18.72
C LYS A 27 -2.84 2.22 -19.84
N ALA A 28 -2.78 3.52 -19.56
CA ALA A 28 -2.34 4.51 -20.55
C ALA A 28 -0.89 4.33 -20.96
N LEU A 29 -0.02 3.96 -20.05
CA LEU A 29 1.41 3.76 -20.29
C LEU A 29 1.76 2.33 -20.71
N ASN A 30 0.80 1.41 -20.64
CA ASN A 30 0.98 -0.01 -20.93
C ASN A 30 2.12 -0.62 -20.09
N VAL A 31 2.08 -0.38 -18.79
CA VAL A 31 3.04 -0.92 -17.84
C VAL A 31 2.34 -1.72 -16.74
N PRO A 32 3.04 -2.66 -16.08
CA PRO A 32 2.46 -3.42 -14.96
C PRO A 32 2.08 -2.54 -13.79
N LEU A 33 1.06 -2.97 -13.05
CA LEU A 33 0.59 -2.35 -11.81
C LEU A 33 0.91 -3.28 -10.65
N HIS A 34 1.57 -2.75 -9.62
CA HIS A 34 1.93 -3.52 -8.43
C HIS A 34 1.24 -2.93 -7.21
N LEU A 35 0.40 -3.73 -6.56
CA LEU A 35 -0.37 -3.33 -5.39
C LEU A 35 0.31 -3.84 -4.13
N VAL A 36 0.52 -2.96 -3.17
CA VAL A 36 1.22 -3.28 -1.91
C VAL A 36 0.32 -2.95 -0.73
N ARG A 37 0.14 -3.90 0.15
CA ARG A 37 -0.50 -3.73 1.44
C ARG A 37 0.53 -4.02 2.53
N VAL A 38 0.69 -3.09 3.45
CA VAL A 38 1.59 -3.28 4.59
C VAL A 38 0.76 -3.68 5.81
N ALA A 39 1.08 -4.84 6.38
CA ALA A 39 0.45 -5.30 7.60
C ALA A 39 1.02 -4.52 8.78
N ASP A 40 0.14 -3.89 9.55
CA ASP A 40 0.53 -3.12 10.71
C ASP A 40 0.73 -4.04 11.92
N LEU A 41 1.96 -4.44 12.13
CA LEU A 41 2.33 -5.30 13.26
C LEU A 41 2.20 -4.60 14.62
N ALA A 42 2.18 -3.28 14.64
CA ALA A 42 2.00 -2.54 15.89
C ALA A 42 0.62 -2.78 16.49
N THR A 43 -0.42 -2.84 15.66
CA THR A 43 -1.78 -3.17 16.10
C THR A 43 -1.85 -4.57 16.72
N VAL A 44 -1.17 -5.52 16.11
CA VAL A 44 -1.11 -6.91 16.59
C VAL A 44 -0.37 -6.97 17.93
N HIS A 45 0.70 -6.22 18.09
CA HIS A 45 1.51 -6.23 19.31
C HIS A 45 0.76 -5.70 20.53
N TRP A 46 -0.05 -4.66 20.36
CA TRP A 46 -0.83 -4.08 21.46
C TRP A 46 -2.00 -4.95 21.90
N GLY A 47 -2.51 -5.82 21.03
CA GLY A 47 -3.58 -6.75 21.38
C GLY A 47 -3.12 -7.97 22.18
N ALA A 48 -1.81 -8.22 22.29
CA ALA A 48 -1.24 -9.42 22.88
C ALA A 48 -0.66 -9.22 24.28
N THR A 49 -1.21 -8.33 25.10
CA THR A 49 -0.51 -7.76 26.25
C THR A 49 -0.37 -8.63 27.49
N GLU A 50 -0.97 -9.82 27.62
CA GLU A 50 -1.01 -10.41 28.97
C GLU A 50 -0.76 -11.89 29.14
N ALA A 51 -0.21 -12.61 28.18
CA ALA A 51 -0.07 -14.04 28.42
C ALA A 51 1.28 -14.59 28.06
N SER A 52 1.76 -15.49 28.89
CA SER A 52 2.89 -16.35 28.58
C SER A 52 2.66 -17.25 27.37
N ASP A 53 1.42 -17.40 26.92
CA ASP A 53 1.03 -18.05 25.67
C ASP A 53 1.05 -17.10 24.47
N SER A 54 1.58 -15.92 24.67
CA SER A 54 1.53 -14.80 23.73
C SER A 54 2.23 -15.04 22.41
N TYR A 55 3.26 -15.90 22.35
CA TYR A 55 4.01 -16.13 21.12
C TYR A 55 3.19 -16.87 20.07
N ALA A 56 2.50 -17.95 20.46
CA ALA A 56 1.66 -18.70 19.55
C ALA A 56 0.42 -17.89 19.14
N ALA A 57 -0.19 -17.17 20.08
CA ALA A 57 -1.32 -16.29 19.81
C ALA A 57 -0.92 -15.12 18.89
N LEU A 58 0.25 -14.53 19.12
CA LEU A 58 0.78 -13.47 18.29
C LEU A 58 1.06 -13.95 16.87
N SER A 59 1.65 -15.14 16.71
CA SER A 59 1.90 -15.75 15.41
C SER A 59 0.62 -16.00 14.64
N GLN A 60 -0.43 -16.47 15.30
CA GLN A 60 -1.74 -16.68 14.68
C GLN A 60 -2.37 -15.36 14.25
N GLU A 61 -2.27 -14.32 15.06
CA GLU A 61 -2.81 -13.02 14.75
C GLU A 61 -2.09 -12.39 13.55
N MET A 62 -0.78 -12.54 13.49
CA MET A 62 0.02 -12.08 12.34
C MET A 62 -0.37 -12.81 11.06
N GLU A 63 -0.62 -14.12 11.13
CA GLU A 63 -1.06 -14.88 9.97
C GLU A 63 -2.45 -14.46 9.51
N ARG A 64 -3.36 -14.15 10.44
CA ARG A 64 -4.70 -13.63 10.11
C ARG A 64 -4.61 -12.28 9.44
N GLU A 65 -3.77 -11.40 9.97
CA GLU A 65 -3.57 -10.07 9.39
C GLU A 65 -3.01 -10.15 7.96
N LYS A 66 -2.04 -11.01 7.74
CA LYS A 66 -1.49 -11.26 6.40
C LYS A 66 -2.53 -11.85 5.47
N ALA A 67 -3.32 -12.81 5.94
CA ALA A 67 -4.38 -13.42 5.14
C ALA A 67 -5.45 -12.40 4.76
N ALA A 68 -5.84 -11.55 5.71
CA ALA A 68 -6.81 -10.48 5.46
C ALA A 68 -6.27 -9.47 4.44
N ALA A 69 -5.00 -9.10 4.55
CA ALA A 69 -4.35 -8.19 3.62
C ALA A 69 -4.26 -8.80 2.21
N THR A 70 -3.94 -10.08 2.11
CA THR A 70 -3.90 -10.80 0.83
C THR A 70 -5.27 -10.83 0.18
N SER A 71 -6.31 -11.19 0.95
CA SER A 71 -7.69 -11.20 0.45
C SER A 71 -8.14 -9.82 -0.03
N TYR A 72 -7.80 -8.78 0.71
CA TYR A 72 -8.09 -7.40 0.33
C TYR A 72 -7.46 -7.06 -1.02
N LEU A 73 -6.18 -7.37 -1.20
CA LEU A 73 -5.49 -7.09 -2.46
C LEU A 73 -6.07 -7.89 -3.62
N ASP A 74 -6.46 -9.13 -3.39
CA ASP A 74 -7.07 -9.96 -4.43
C ASP A 74 -8.41 -9.37 -4.90
N VAL A 75 -9.22 -8.86 -3.96
CA VAL A 75 -10.47 -8.18 -4.28
C VAL A 75 -10.22 -6.91 -5.10
N MET A 76 -9.19 -6.15 -4.74
CA MET A 76 -8.83 -4.93 -5.47
C MET A 76 -8.26 -5.22 -6.87
N ALA A 77 -7.49 -6.28 -7.00
CA ALA A 77 -6.82 -6.64 -8.24
C ALA A 77 -7.75 -7.29 -9.27
N ALA A 78 -8.74 -8.06 -8.84
CA ALA A 78 -9.57 -8.88 -9.71
C ALA A 78 -10.25 -8.08 -10.84
N PRO A 79 -10.97 -6.98 -10.59
CA PRO A 79 -11.59 -6.23 -11.68
C PRO A 79 -10.58 -5.59 -12.62
N LEU A 80 -9.40 -5.23 -12.14
CA LEU A 80 -8.35 -4.65 -12.96
C LEU A 80 -7.73 -5.69 -13.90
N ARG A 81 -7.55 -6.91 -13.40
CA ARG A 81 -7.10 -8.04 -14.24
C ARG A 81 -8.13 -8.38 -15.30
N ASP A 82 -9.41 -8.32 -14.97
CA ASP A 82 -10.51 -8.53 -15.92
C ASP A 82 -10.50 -7.49 -17.05
N GLU A 83 -10.03 -6.28 -16.75
CA GLU A 83 -9.85 -5.22 -17.75
C GLU A 83 -8.57 -5.40 -18.60
N GLY A 84 -7.79 -6.43 -18.34
CA GLY A 84 -6.57 -6.74 -19.10
C GLY A 84 -5.29 -6.15 -18.53
N LEU A 85 -5.32 -5.55 -17.35
CA LEU A 85 -4.12 -5.05 -16.68
C LEU A 85 -3.28 -6.19 -16.10
N ASN A 86 -1.97 -6.06 -16.21
CA ASN A 86 -1.03 -6.95 -15.53
C ASN A 86 -0.86 -6.46 -14.10
N VAL A 87 -1.56 -7.10 -13.16
CA VAL A 87 -1.58 -6.69 -11.75
C VAL A 87 -0.90 -7.75 -10.90
N THR A 88 0.12 -7.34 -10.16
CA THR A 88 0.75 -8.15 -9.12
C THR A 88 0.44 -7.58 -7.75
N THR A 89 0.45 -8.41 -6.73
CA THR A 89 0.12 -8.02 -5.36
C THR A 89 1.20 -8.48 -4.40
N GLU A 90 1.42 -7.71 -3.34
CA GLU A 90 2.41 -8.04 -2.33
C GLU A 90 1.94 -7.55 -0.96
N VAL A 91 2.06 -8.41 0.04
CA VAL A 91 1.84 -8.07 1.45
C VAL A 91 3.18 -8.08 2.16
N ARG A 92 3.51 -7.00 2.82
CA ARG A 92 4.72 -6.89 3.64
C ARG A 92 4.40 -6.40 5.03
N SER A 93 5.31 -6.66 5.96
CA SER A 93 5.24 -6.19 7.34
C SER A 93 6.20 -5.01 7.51
N GLY A 94 5.82 -4.06 8.35
CA GLY A 94 6.66 -2.90 8.67
C GLY A 94 5.88 -1.60 8.57
N THR A 95 6.58 -0.51 8.31
CA THR A 95 5.94 0.77 8.05
C THR A 95 5.72 0.95 6.55
N ALA A 96 4.60 1.55 6.20
CA ALA A 96 4.20 1.69 4.79
C ALA A 96 5.23 2.45 3.96
N ALA A 97 5.71 3.58 4.46
CA ALA A 97 6.71 4.37 3.74
C ALA A 97 8.00 3.59 3.49
N ARG A 98 8.51 2.94 4.52
CA ARG A 98 9.74 2.15 4.42
C ARG A 98 9.60 1.02 3.41
N VAL A 99 8.50 0.28 3.46
CA VAL A 99 8.24 -0.82 2.54
C VAL A 99 8.19 -0.32 1.09
N LEU A 100 7.45 0.75 0.84
CA LEU A 100 7.35 1.33 -0.51
C LEU A 100 8.71 1.79 -1.02
N LEU A 101 9.51 2.40 -0.16
CA LEU A 101 10.87 2.86 -0.52
C LEU A 101 11.82 1.70 -0.82
N GLU A 102 11.74 0.63 -0.03
CA GLU A 102 12.63 -0.54 -0.20
C GLU A 102 12.31 -1.34 -1.47
N LEU A 103 11.03 -1.47 -1.82
CA LEU A 103 10.64 -2.29 -2.97
C LEU A 103 10.69 -1.55 -4.31
N SER A 104 10.76 -0.23 -4.29
CA SER A 104 10.71 0.59 -5.50
C SER A 104 12.10 0.89 -6.04
N THR A 105 12.17 1.01 -7.37
CA THR A 105 13.39 1.38 -8.08
C THR A 105 13.23 2.77 -8.70
N PRO A 106 14.31 3.42 -9.16
CA PRO A 106 14.18 4.71 -9.85
C PRO A 106 13.28 4.70 -11.10
N SER A 107 13.05 3.52 -11.68
CA SER A 107 12.19 3.38 -12.87
C SER A 107 10.72 3.12 -12.52
N ASP A 108 10.39 2.99 -11.25
CA ASP A 108 9.01 2.83 -10.80
C ASP A 108 8.37 4.19 -10.55
N LEU A 109 7.07 4.30 -10.86
CA LEU A 109 6.26 5.41 -10.39
C LEU A 109 5.47 4.96 -9.17
N ILE A 110 5.73 5.58 -8.03
CA ILE A 110 4.98 5.32 -6.80
C ILE A 110 3.74 6.21 -6.77
N VAL A 111 2.58 5.64 -6.54
CA VAL A 111 1.32 6.39 -6.38
C VAL A 111 0.81 6.15 -4.97
N VAL A 112 0.64 7.23 -4.22
CA VAL A 112 0.13 7.19 -2.85
C VAL A 112 -0.94 8.25 -2.64
N ALA A 113 -1.86 7.99 -1.71
CA ALA A 113 -2.82 9.00 -1.29
C ALA A 113 -2.13 10.04 -0.39
N SER A 114 -2.61 11.28 -0.45
CA SER A 114 -2.07 12.37 0.37
C SER A 114 -2.22 12.10 1.86
N HIS A 115 -3.25 11.35 2.26
CA HIS A 115 -3.52 10.96 3.65
C HIS A 115 -3.91 9.49 3.69
N GLY A 116 -3.58 8.81 4.79
CA GLY A 116 -4.00 7.44 5.04
C GLY A 116 -5.19 7.38 5.98
N ARG A 117 -5.32 6.24 6.69
CA ARG A 117 -6.40 5.96 7.66
C ARG A 117 -6.52 7.00 8.77
N HIS A 118 -5.43 7.66 9.12
CA HIS A 118 -5.34 8.61 10.22
C HIS A 118 -5.12 10.04 9.74
N GLY A 119 -5.47 10.33 8.51
CA GLY A 119 -5.34 11.67 7.93
C GLY A 119 -6.19 12.68 8.65
N LEU A 120 -5.56 13.68 9.22
CA LEU A 120 -6.19 14.62 10.12
C LEU A 120 -6.48 15.99 9.51
N GLU A 121 -5.75 16.42 8.51
CA GLU A 121 -5.96 17.75 7.93
C GLU A 121 -5.74 17.80 6.42
N ARG A 122 -6.62 18.55 5.74
CA ARG A 122 -6.62 18.67 4.28
C ARG A 122 -5.42 19.44 3.72
N LEU A 123 -4.72 20.20 4.55
CA LEU A 123 -3.64 21.10 4.13
C LEU A 123 -2.25 20.48 4.25
N LEU A 124 -2.11 19.39 4.99
CA LEU A 124 -0.82 18.74 5.22
C LEU A 124 -0.81 17.37 4.56
N LEU A 125 0.34 16.96 4.07
CA LEU A 125 0.54 15.59 3.60
C LEU A 125 0.58 14.64 4.79
N GLY A 126 0.01 13.45 4.63
CA GLY A 126 0.15 12.38 5.60
C GLY A 126 1.60 11.92 5.70
N SER A 127 1.93 11.25 6.80
CA SER A 127 3.30 10.82 7.09
C SER A 127 3.89 9.92 6.00
N VAL A 128 3.10 9.00 5.45
CA VAL A 128 3.57 8.10 4.39
C VAL A 128 3.86 8.89 3.11
N ALA A 129 2.91 9.72 2.67
CA ALA A 129 3.07 10.53 1.45
C ALA A 129 4.28 11.46 1.55
N GLU A 130 4.45 12.12 2.69
CA GLU A 130 5.58 13.02 2.92
C GLU A 130 6.92 12.29 2.89
N GLU A 131 7.03 11.18 3.59
CA GLU A 131 8.28 10.43 3.64
C GLU A 131 8.63 9.83 2.28
N VAL A 132 7.66 9.27 1.57
CA VAL A 132 7.87 8.71 0.24
C VAL A 132 8.28 9.83 -0.74
N ALA A 133 7.58 10.97 -0.72
CA ALA A 133 7.92 12.10 -1.59
C ALA A 133 9.34 12.59 -1.37
N ARG A 134 9.80 12.59 -0.12
CA ARG A 134 11.11 13.11 0.24
C ARG A 134 12.26 12.13 -0.05
N LYS A 135 12.00 10.82 0.10
CA LYS A 135 13.08 9.80 0.08
C LYS A 135 13.05 8.88 -1.14
N ALA A 136 12.02 8.91 -1.96
CA ALA A 136 11.93 8.01 -3.11
C ALA A 136 13.06 8.26 -4.10
N ALA A 137 13.60 7.17 -4.65
CA ALA A 137 14.64 7.24 -5.68
C ALA A 137 14.08 7.62 -7.06
N GLY A 138 12.79 7.41 -7.28
CA GLY A 138 12.08 7.72 -8.52
C GLY A 138 10.91 8.66 -8.30
N PRO A 139 10.09 8.85 -9.32
CA PRO A 139 8.95 9.77 -9.26
C PRO A 139 7.84 9.27 -8.33
N VAL A 140 7.14 10.22 -7.73
CA VAL A 140 6.02 9.96 -6.83
C VAL A 140 4.83 10.81 -7.26
N LEU A 141 3.69 10.16 -7.41
CA LEU A 141 2.42 10.84 -7.63
C LEU A 141 1.60 10.77 -6.36
N ILE A 142 1.18 11.92 -5.87
CA ILE A 142 0.35 12.01 -4.68
C ILE A 142 -1.05 12.41 -5.10
N THR A 143 -2.03 11.55 -4.80
CA THR A 143 -3.43 11.84 -5.09
C THR A 143 -4.07 12.53 -3.90
N ARG A 144 -4.95 13.48 -4.17
CA ARG A 144 -5.69 14.20 -3.14
C ARG A 144 -7.13 13.73 -3.11
N ALA A 145 -7.76 13.87 -1.95
CA ALA A 145 -9.19 13.70 -1.84
C ALA A 145 -9.85 14.80 -2.68
N GLY A 146 -10.61 14.38 -3.65
CA GLY A 146 -11.40 15.29 -4.48
C GLY A 146 -12.59 15.85 -3.74
#